data_4fb0053a804ec7f3722dae89ba061cc2
#
_entry.id   4fb0053a804ec7f3722dae89ba061cc2
#
_cell.length_a   1.000
_cell.length_b   1.000
_cell.length_c   1.000
_cell.angle_alpha   90.00
_cell.angle_beta   90.00
_cell.angle_gamma   90.00
#
_symmetry.space_group_name_H-M   'P 1'
#
loop_
_entity.id
_entity.type
_entity.pdbx_description
1 polymer ?
#
loop_
_entity_poly.entity_id
_entity_poly.type
_entity_poly.pdbx_seq_one_letter_code
_entity_poly.pdbx_strand_id
1 'polypeptide(L)'
;MLRHVLFVAVAMFTSVASAQSTARTQYTDPYGYFTTDAQYEAWYSLRARLATGFDDVCGDTFCEGDFSNIASLRFECSVQRGSGRIGSCVWSFAASSEEIVPTTGRIEVLQPTWQCPIPVAPHTTIDALLAALAGEDPLHAPLPGTTLSVYDGLTHCL
;
A
#
# COMPACT_ATOMS: atom_id res chain seq x y z
N MET A 1 2.94 -85.93 16.87
CA MET A 1 2.39 -84.95 15.92
C MET A 1 2.50 -83.60 16.56
N LEU A 2 3.57 -82.81 16.21
CA LEU A 2 3.89 -81.52 16.83
C LEU A 2 3.45 -80.36 15.86
N ARG A 3 2.42 -79.59 16.26
CA ARG A 3 1.84 -78.51 15.47
C ARG A 3 2.62 -77.26 15.78
N HIS A 4 3.38 -76.77 14.81
CA HIS A 4 4.06 -75.47 14.91
C HIS A 4 3.05 -74.39 14.59
N VAL A 5 2.83 -73.44 15.53
CA VAL A 5 2.05 -72.25 15.35
C VAL A 5 3.05 -71.10 15.01
N LEU A 6 2.96 -70.61 13.79
CA LEU A 6 3.78 -69.45 13.31
C LEU A 6 3.07 -68.17 13.71
N PHE A 7 3.68 -67.35 14.59
CA PHE A 7 3.21 -66.02 14.90
C PHE A 7 3.85 -65.02 13.88
N VAL A 8 3.01 -64.44 13.04
CA VAL A 8 3.41 -63.32 12.16
C VAL A 8 3.19 -62.02 12.92
N ALA A 9 4.29 -61.32 13.28
CA ALA A 9 4.24 -60.02 13.88
C ALA A 9 4.11 -58.96 12.76
N VAL A 10 2.95 -58.30 12.68
CA VAL A 10 2.72 -57.14 11.77
C VAL A 10 3.21 -55.91 12.46
N ALA A 11 4.34 -55.35 12.00
CA ALA A 11 4.85 -54.05 12.44
C ALA A 11 4.07 -52.93 11.72
N MET A 12 3.21 -52.20 12.45
CA MET A 12 2.57 -50.98 11.95
C MET A 12 3.57 -49.81 12.03
N PHE A 13 4.05 -49.33 10.88
CA PHE A 13 4.78 -48.09 10.77
C PHE A 13 3.80 -46.92 10.76
N THR A 14 3.68 -46.19 11.85
CA THR A 14 2.96 -44.94 11.91
C THR A 14 3.84 -43.82 11.29
N SER A 15 3.51 -43.43 10.08
CA SER A 15 4.14 -42.26 9.43
C SER A 15 3.66 -40.98 10.11
N VAL A 16 4.53 -40.31 10.87
CA VAL A 16 4.26 -38.97 11.42
C VAL A 16 4.46 -37.96 10.28
N ALA A 17 3.38 -37.54 9.68
CA ALA A 17 3.41 -36.43 8.72
C ALA A 17 3.72 -35.11 9.48
N SER A 18 4.96 -34.63 9.37
CA SER A 18 5.34 -33.30 9.85
C SER A 18 4.63 -32.26 8.99
N ALA A 19 3.57 -31.65 9.50
CA ALA A 19 2.96 -30.48 8.89
C ALA A 19 3.96 -29.33 8.95
N GLN A 20 4.66 -29.07 7.83
CA GLN A 20 5.44 -27.86 7.66
C GLN A 20 4.46 -26.69 7.60
N SER A 21 4.33 -25.95 8.70
CA SER A 21 3.67 -24.67 8.75
C SER A 21 4.49 -23.71 7.89
N THR A 22 4.10 -23.51 6.63
CA THR A 22 4.59 -22.39 5.83
C THR A 22 4.14 -21.11 6.52
N ALA A 23 5.09 -20.45 7.20
CA ALA A 23 4.83 -19.14 7.80
C ALA A 23 4.31 -18.24 6.71
N ARG A 24 3.00 -17.97 6.71
CA ARG A 24 2.39 -17.03 5.75
C ARG A 24 3.03 -15.66 5.97
N THR A 25 3.60 -15.11 4.92
CA THR A 25 4.06 -13.72 4.90
C THR A 25 2.90 -12.82 5.34
N GLN A 26 3.04 -12.16 6.48
CA GLN A 26 2.01 -11.26 7.02
C GLN A 26 2.40 -9.82 6.73
N TYR A 27 1.44 -9.06 6.20
CA TYR A 27 1.54 -7.64 5.98
C TYR A 27 0.74 -6.86 7.03
N THR A 28 1.13 -5.63 7.27
CA THR A 28 0.45 -4.66 8.13
C THR A 28 0.58 -3.28 7.49
N ASP A 29 -0.13 -2.30 8.01
CA ASP A 29 0.17 -0.90 7.76
C ASP A 29 1.52 -0.50 8.40
N PRO A 30 2.09 0.66 8.06
CA PRO A 30 3.34 1.12 8.64
C PRO A 30 3.29 1.24 10.18
N TYR A 31 2.17 1.67 10.73
CA TYR A 31 2.01 1.80 12.19
C TYR A 31 2.13 0.47 12.93
N GLY A 32 1.66 -0.63 12.32
CA GLY A 32 1.80 -1.97 12.89
C GLY A 32 3.18 -2.60 12.71
N TYR A 33 4.10 -1.93 11.98
CA TYR A 33 5.49 -2.35 11.79
C TYR A 33 6.47 -1.52 12.64
N PHE A 34 6.25 -0.22 12.77
CA PHE A 34 7.15 0.70 13.47
C PHE A 34 7.32 0.35 14.95
N THR A 35 8.53 0.61 15.46
CA THR A 35 8.90 0.35 16.86
C THR A 35 9.51 1.55 17.55
N THR A 36 9.78 2.64 16.82
CA THR A 36 10.41 3.86 17.34
C THR A 36 9.58 5.10 17.02
N ASP A 37 9.58 6.08 17.92
CA ASP A 37 8.91 7.36 17.73
C ASP A 37 9.40 8.07 16.46
N ALA A 38 10.69 7.95 16.15
CA ALA A 38 11.26 8.54 14.94
C ALA A 38 10.64 7.99 13.63
N GLN A 39 10.29 6.70 13.58
CA GLN A 39 9.61 6.11 12.43
C GLN A 39 8.17 6.62 12.31
N TYR A 40 7.45 6.72 13.44
CA TYR A 40 6.09 7.29 13.46
C TYR A 40 6.08 8.73 13.00
N GLU A 41 6.99 9.56 13.51
CA GLU A 41 7.13 10.97 13.14
C GLU A 41 7.50 11.13 11.65
N ALA A 42 8.44 10.33 11.15
CA ALA A 42 8.86 10.36 9.75
C ALA A 42 7.68 10.00 8.82
N TRP A 43 6.89 8.98 9.16
CA TRP A 43 5.73 8.58 8.38
C TRP A 43 4.62 9.62 8.40
N TYR A 44 4.32 10.18 9.58
CA TYR A 44 3.34 11.25 9.71
C TYR A 44 3.74 12.48 8.90
N SER A 45 5.00 12.92 9.04
CA SER A 45 5.56 14.07 8.31
C SER A 45 5.57 13.85 6.79
N LEU A 46 5.93 12.64 6.33
CA LEU A 46 5.89 12.29 4.91
C LEU A 46 4.48 12.44 4.35
N ARG A 47 3.49 11.86 5.00
CA ARG A 47 2.09 11.94 4.53
C ARG A 47 1.57 13.38 4.49
N ALA A 48 1.89 14.18 5.49
CA ALA A 48 1.50 15.59 5.51
C ALA A 48 2.15 16.38 4.36
N ARG A 49 3.46 16.19 4.11
CA ARG A 49 4.16 16.86 3.01
C ARG A 49 3.71 16.38 1.63
N LEU A 50 3.40 15.11 1.46
CA LEU A 50 2.81 14.60 0.21
C LEU A 50 1.45 15.27 -0.06
N ALA A 51 0.58 15.37 0.95
CA ALA A 51 -0.71 16.03 0.80
C ALA A 51 -0.56 17.50 0.44
N THR A 52 0.32 18.25 1.13
CA THR A 52 0.62 19.65 0.80
C THR A 52 1.20 19.77 -0.62
N GLY A 53 2.19 18.94 -0.99
CA GLY A 53 2.77 18.98 -2.34
C GLY A 53 1.75 18.66 -3.44
N PHE A 54 0.79 17.77 -3.17
CA PHE A 54 -0.31 17.52 -4.10
C PHE A 54 -1.22 18.75 -4.24
N ASP A 55 -1.62 19.37 -3.13
CA ASP A 55 -2.45 20.59 -3.15
C ASP A 55 -1.76 21.74 -3.92
N ASP A 56 -0.44 21.87 -3.77
CA ASP A 56 0.35 22.89 -4.45
C ASP A 56 0.38 22.71 -5.99
N VAL A 57 0.35 21.46 -6.49
CA VAL A 57 0.43 21.20 -7.94
C VAL A 57 -0.94 20.94 -8.58
N CYS A 58 -1.97 20.64 -7.81
CA CYS A 58 -3.27 20.18 -8.32
C CYS A 58 -3.90 21.19 -9.27
N GLY A 59 -3.87 22.48 -8.90
CA GLY A 59 -4.48 23.55 -9.67
C GLY A 59 -3.92 23.72 -11.08
N ASP A 60 -2.65 23.42 -11.28
CA ASP A 60 -1.96 23.54 -12.57
C ASP A 60 -1.78 22.20 -13.30
N THR A 61 -2.35 21.10 -12.77
CA THR A 61 -2.16 19.75 -13.32
C THR A 61 -3.43 18.92 -13.27
N PHE A 62 -3.66 18.24 -12.15
CA PHE A 62 -4.72 17.22 -12.02
C PHE A 62 -6.11 17.83 -11.86
N CYS A 63 -6.22 19.06 -11.35
CA CYS A 63 -7.48 19.73 -11.04
C CYS A 63 -7.95 20.70 -12.14
N GLU A 64 -7.36 20.65 -13.34
CA GLU A 64 -7.80 21.45 -14.51
C GLU A 64 -8.84 20.75 -15.40
N GLY A 65 -9.09 19.44 -15.17
CA GLY A 65 -9.98 18.60 -15.98
C GLY A 65 -11.44 18.64 -15.53
N ASP A 66 -12.08 17.47 -15.58
CA ASP A 66 -13.49 17.30 -15.23
C ASP A 66 -13.81 17.61 -13.75
N PHE A 67 -12.80 17.55 -12.88
CA PHE A 67 -12.90 17.79 -11.45
C PHE A 67 -11.84 18.79 -10.98
N SER A 68 -12.27 19.95 -10.53
CA SER A 68 -11.39 21.00 -9.99
C SER A 68 -11.16 20.90 -8.47
N ASN A 69 -11.76 19.91 -7.82
CA ASN A 69 -11.78 19.73 -6.36
C ASN A 69 -11.26 18.36 -5.92
N ILE A 70 -10.31 17.78 -6.67
CA ILE A 70 -9.69 16.52 -6.28
C ILE A 70 -8.98 16.69 -4.95
N ALA A 71 -9.38 15.91 -3.95
CA ALA A 71 -8.82 15.93 -2.62
C ALA A 71 -8.02 14.67 -2.32
N SER A 72 -6.83 14.84 -1.78
CA SER A 72 -6.02 13.77 -1.21
C SER A 72 -6.70 13.19 0.03
N LEU A 73 -6.99 11.89 0.06
CA LEU A 73 -7.61 11.21 1.19
C LEU A 73 -6.57 10.51 2.06
N ARG A 74 -5.83 9.55 1.48
CA ARG A 74 -4.91 8.71 2.25
C ARG A 74 -3.80 8.13 1.38
N PHE A 75 -2.56 8.36 1.78
CA PHE A 75 -1.38 7.62 1.33
C PHE A 75 -1.11 6.48 2.29
N GLU A 76 -1.01 5.24 1.80
CA GLU A 76 -0.84 4.05 2.62
C GLU A 76 0.07 3.02 1.93
N CYS A 77 0.87 2.30 2.73
CA CYS A 77 1.71 1.20 2.27
C CYS A 77 1.42 -0.07 3.08
N SER A 78 1.45 -1.22 2.41
CA SER A 78 1.50 -2.51 3.10
C SER A 78 2.95 -2.91 3.37
N VAL A 79 3.26 -3.31 4.60
CA VAL A 79 4.62 -3.61 5.07
C VAL A 79 4.68 -5.04 5.59
N GLN A 80 5.63 -5.84 5.12
CA GLN A 80 5.88 -7.18 5.60
C GLN A 80 6.46 -7.14 7.01
N ARG A 81 5.77 -7.73 7.99
CA ARG A 81 6.11 -7.68 9.43
C ARG A 81 7.52 -8.14 9.75
N GLY A 82 8.03 -9.16 9.08
CA GLY A 82 9.34 -9.75 9.40
C GLY A 82 10.54 -9.06 8.75
N SER A 83 10.35 -8.25 7.70
CA SER A 83 11.45 -7.70 6.91
C SER A 83 11.35 -6.19 6.64
N GLY A 84 10.22 -5.57 6.94
CA GLY A 84 9.97 -4.18 6.59
C GLY A 84 9.79 -3.92 5.08
N ARG A 85 9.76 -4.98 4.25
CA ARG A 85 9.58 -4.82 2.80
C ARG A 85 8.17 -4.35 2.48
N ILE A 86 8.09 -3.39 1.59
CA ILE A 86 6.83 -2.89 1.07
C ILE A 86 6.24 -3.92 0.11
N GLY A 87 4.97 -4.26 0.28
CA GLY A 87 4.19 -5.04 -0.68
C GLY A 87 3.62 -4.17 -1.78
N SER A 88 2.99 -3.05 -1.39
CA SER A 88 2.47 -2.02 -2.28
C SER A 88 2.26 -0.72 -1.52
N CYS A 89 2.29 0.42 -2.23
CA CYS A 89 1.80 1.70 -1.72
C CYS A 89 0.69 2.20 -2.65
N VAL A 90 -0.34 2.80 -2.07
CA VAL A 90 -1.48 3.36 -2.79
C VAL A 90 -1.81 4.73 -2.21
N TRP A 91 -2.10 5.68 -3.08
CA TRP A 91 -2.64 6.97 -2.66
C TRP A 91 -4.07 7.11 -3.18
N SER A 92 -5.01 7.36 -2.27
CA SER A 92 -6.44 7.47 -2.57
C SER A 92 -6.86 8.92 -2.66
N PHE A 93 -7.73 9.21 -3.63
CA PHE A 93 -8.28 10.54 -3.90
C PHE A 93 -9.79 10.45 -4.09
N ALA A 94 -10.47 11.58 -3.91
CA ALA A 94 -11.88 11.75 -4.26
C ALA A 94 -12.13 13.16 -4.80
N ALA A 95 -13.19 13.30 -5.58
CA ALA A 95 -13.72 14.59 -6.00
C ALA A 95 -15.25 14.57 -5.98
N SER A 96 -15.87 15.71 -6.23
CA SER A 96 -17.31 15.80 -6.45
C SER A 96 -17.64 16.79 -7.58
N SER A 97 -18.78 16.56 -8.23
CA SER A 97 -19.39 17.47 -9.19
C SER A 97 -20.89 17.44 -8.97
N GLU A 98 -21.51 18.61 -8.93
CA GLU A 98 -22.93 18.80 -8.73
C GLU A 98 -23.54 19.49 -9.95
N GLU A 99 -24.57 18.88 -10.54
CA GLU A 99 -25.29 19.42 -11.70
C GLU A 99 -26.77 19.61 -11.39
N ILE A 100 -27.34 20.77 -11.77
CA ILE A 100 -28.77 21.04 -11.63
C ILE A 100 -29.47 20.55 -12.90
N VAL A 101 -30.45 19.64 -12.75
CA VAL A 101 -31.33 19.23 -13.84
C VAL A 101 -32.36 20.34 -14.08
N PRO A 102 -32.28 21.08 -15.21
CA PRO A 102 -33.09 22.30 -15.40
C PRO A 102 -34.59 22.07 -15.40
N THR A 103 -35.02 20.88 -15.84
CA THR A 103 -36.44 20.54 -15.99
C THR A 103 -37.11 20.14 -14.68
N THR A 104 -36.35 19.71 -13.67
CA THR A 104 -36.89 19.19 -12.41
C THR A 104 -36.38 19.94 -11.18
N GLY A 105 -35.30 20.73 -11.32
CA GLY A 105 -34.58 21.36 -10.20
C GLY A 105 -33.85 20.37 -9.29
N ARG A 106 -33.72 19.09 -9.70
CA ARG A 106 -32.96 18.09 -8.96
C ARG A 106 -31.49 18.37 -9.09
N ILE A 107 -30.71 18.14 -8.00
CA ILE A 107 -29.27 18.15 -8.01
C ILE A 107 -28.77 16.71 -8.23
N GLU A 108 -28.02 16.50 -9.27
CA GLU A 108 -27.29 15.26 -9.52
C GLU A 108 -25.87 15.42 -8.99
N VAL A 109 -25.39 14.42 -8.22
CA VAL A 109 -24.08 14.44 -7.59
C VAL A 109 -23.26 13.27 -8.13
N LEU A 110 -22.07 13.57 -8.65
CA LEU A 110 -21.05 12.59 -9.04
C LEU A 110 -19.87 12.68 -8.07
N GLN A 111 -19.46 11.55 -7.50
CA GLN A 111 -18.38 11.46 -6.52
C GLN A 111 -17.38 10.35 -6.92
N PRO A 112 -16.46 10.61 -7.85
CA PRO A 112 -15.45 9.65 -8.22
C PRO A 112 -14.39 9.49 -7.13
N THR A 113 -13.78 8.32 -7.09
CA THR A 113 -12.61 8.01 -6.27
C THR A 113 -11.54 7.33 -7.10
N TRP A 114 -10.27 7.62 -6.79
CA TRP A 114 -9.11 7.00 -7.43
C TRP A 114 -8.24 6.33 -6.40
N GLN A 115 -7.59 5.24 -6.80
CA GLN A 115 -6.60 4.53 -6.01
C GLN A 115 -5.33 4.41 -6.85
N CYS A 116 -4.41 5.36 -6.67
CA CYS A 116 -3.21 5.49 -7.47
C CYS A 116 -2.09 4.63 -6.89
N PRO A 117 -1.65 3.58 -7.61
CA PRO A 117 -0.52 2.79 -7.18
C PRO A 117 0.78 3.60 -7.32
N ILE A 118 1.62 3.54 -6.30
CA ILE A 118 2.92 4.21 -6.31
C ILE A 118 3.99 3.25 -6.83
N PRO A 119 4.85 3.65 -7.78
CA PRO A 119 5.80 2.78 -8.47
C PRO A 119 7.04 2.43 -7.61
N VAL A 120 6.82 1.81 -6.45
CA VAL A 120 7.88 1.38 -5.54
C VAL A 120 8.62 0.18 -6.14
N ALA A 121 9.96 0.27 -6.20
CA ALA A 121 10.79 -0.81 -6.72
C ALA A 121 10.68 -2.09 -5.86
N PRO A 122 10.81 -3.30 -6.45
CA PRO A 122 10.81 -4.56 -5.70
C PRO A 122 11.84 -4.55 -4.56
N HIS A 123 11.49 -5.14 -3.44
CA HIS A 123 12.35 -5.26 -2.24
C HIS A 123 12.65 -3.95 -1.49
N THR A 124 12.08 -2.82 -1.88
CA THR A 124 12.15 -1.59 -1.09
C THR A 124 11.59 -1.83 0.31
N THR A 125 12.29 -1.33 1.33
CA THR A 125 11.78 -1.34 2.72
C THR A 125 11.12 -0.02 3.05
N ILE A 126 10.24 -0.03 4.06
CA ILE A 126 9.58 1.20 4.52
C ILE A 126 10.61 2.23 5.05
N ASP A 127 11.68 1.77 5.72
CA ASP A 127 12.74 2.65 6.19
C ASP A 127 13.52 3.31 5.05
N ALA A 128 13.78 2.55 3.95
CA ALA A 128 14.41 3.10 2.76
C ALA A 128 13.51 4.14 2.07
N LEU A 129 12.20 3.90 2.02
CA LEU A 129 11.22 4.86 1.50
C LEU A 129 11.22 6.15 2.34
N LEU A 130 11.15 6.02 3.67
CA LEU A 130 11.17 7.18 4.58
C LEU A 130 12.45 7.99 4.42
N ALA A 131 13.61 7.33 4.30
CA ALA A 131 14.90 8.00 4.11
C ALA A 131 14.98 8.73 2.76
N ALA A 132 14.51 8.11 1.67
CA ALA A 132 14.53 8.73 0.33
C ALA A 132 13.59 9.94 0.23
N LEU A 133 12.46 9.89 0.93
CA LEU A 133 11.43 10.94 0.89
C LEU A 133 11.50 11.89 2.11
N ALA A 134 12.63 11.92 2.83
CA ALA A 134 12.82 12.78 4.00
C ALA A 134 12.98 14.28 3.65
N GLY A 135 13.27 14.62 2.37
CA GLY A 135 13.48 15.99 1.88
C GLY A 135 12.22 16.87 1.93
N GLU A 136 12.37 18.14 1.51
CA GLU A 136 11.29 19.12 1.50
C GLU A 136 10.22 18.81 0.45
N ASP A 137 10.60 18.23 -0.68
CA ASP A 137 9.71 17.85 -1.79
C ASP A 137 9.68 16.34 -2.00
N PRO A 138 8.94 15.59 -1.18
CA PRO A 138 8.82 14.15 -1.32
C PRO A 138 7.97 13.72 -2.54
N LEU A 139 7.16 14.63 -3.10
CA LEU A 139 6.30 14.35 -4.26
C LEU A 139 7.14 14.06 -5.50
N HIS A 140 8.19 14.85 -5.73
CA HIS A 140 9.07 14.74 -6.91
C HIS A 140 10.40 14.03 -6.62
N ALA A 141 10.70 13.72 -5.36
CA ALA A 141 11.91 12.99 -5.01
C ALA A 141 11.90 11.57 -5.60
N PRO A 142 13.06 11.06 -6.11
CA PRO A 142 13.13 9.72 -6.66
C PRO A 142 12.89 8.67 -5.58
N LEU A 143 12.05 7.68 -5.90
CA LEU A 143 11.79 6.53 -5.05
C LEU A 143 13.01 5.59 -5.00
N PRO A 144 13.23 4.85 -3.91
CA PRO A 144 14.39 3.97 -3.77
C PRO A 144 14.53 2.97 -4.92
N GLY A 145 15.72 2.94 -5.53
CA GLY A 145 16.05 1.99 -6.60
C GLY A 145 15.39 2.26 -7.95
N THR A 146 14.84 3.47 -8.15
CA THR A 146 14.22 3.89 -9.42
C THR A 146 14.50 5.38 -9.67
N THR A 147 14.22 5.85 -10.90
CA THR A 147 14.19 7.27 -11.26
C THR A 147 12.79 7.87 -11.18
N LEU A 148 11.77 7.04 -10.89
CA LEU A 148 10.39 7.47 -10.76
C LEU A 148 10.15 8.11 -9.39
N SER A 149 9.20 9.02 -9.33
CA SER A 149 8.73 9.71 -8.14
C SER A 149 7.30 9.26 -7.76
N VAL A 150 6.79 9.77 -6.65
CA VAL A 150 5.37 9.64 -6.31
C VAL A 150 4.50 10.35 -7.36
N TYR A 151 4.92 11.53 -7.82
CA TYR A 151 4.25 12.30 -8.88
C TYR A 151 4.06 11.51 -10.17
N ASP A 152 5.08 10.74 -10.61
CA ASP A 152 4.97 9.90 -11.81
C ASP A 152 3.88 8.83 -11.67
N GLY A 153 3.64 8.33 -10.45
CA GLY A 153 2.53 7.42 -10.17
C GLY A 153 1.16 8.08 -10.34
N LEU A 154 1.04 9.36 -10.01
CA LEU A 154 -0.23 10.11 -10.14
C LEU A 154 -0.56 10.42 -11.61
N THR A 155 0.42 10.79 -12.43
CA THR A 155 0.21 11.16 -13.85
C THR A 155 -0.39 10.04 -14.71
N HIS A 156 -0.36 8.79 -14.23
CA HIS A 156 -0.97 7.64 -14.91
C HIS A 156 -2.32 7.22 -14.30
N CYS A 157 -2.78 7.93 -13.27
CA CYS A 157 -3.93 7.54 -12.47
C CYS A 157 -5.02 8.63 -12.42
N LEU A 158 -4.63 9.88 -12.21
CA LEU A 158 -5.50 11.05 -12.19
C LEU A 158 -5.54 11.72 -13.56
#